data_11840a123109800021766f26a3cb7969
#
_entry.id   11840a123109800021766f26a3cb7969
#
_cell.length_a   1.000
_cell.length_b   1.000
_cell.length_c   1.000
_cell.angle_alpha   90.00
_cell.angle_beta   90.00
_cell.angle_gamma   90.00
#
_symmetry.space_group_name_H-M   'P 1'
#
loop_
_entity.id
_entity.type
_entity.pdbx_description
1 polymer ?
#
loop_
_entity_poly.entity_id
_entity_poly.type
_entity_poly.pdbx_seq_one_letter_code
_entity_poly.pdbx_strand_id
1 'polypeptide(L)'
;MAVVKVRKLLAWVISFVMMTSSSYFGDAADDHNEALGASFVFGDSLVDAGNNNYLPTLSKANMRPNGIDFKASGGNPTGRYTNGRTIADIVGEELGQAHYAVPYLSPNSTGKAILYGVNYGSGGGGVMNATGRIFVNRLGMDVQVDYFNITRKQIDKLLGASKARDFLMKESIFSITIGANDFLNNYLLPVLSVGARITESPDAFVDDMINHLRDQLTRLYRLDARKFVIGNVGPIGCIPYQKTINQLNENECVELANKLAIQYNGRLKDLLAQLNENLPGATFVLANVYDLVLEVITNYDKYGFTTASRACCGNGGQFAGIIPCGPTSSMCQDRSKHVFWDPYHPSEAANLIIAKQLLDGDRKYISPMNLRRLRAL
;
A
#
# COMPACT_ATOMS: atom_id res chain seq x y z
N MET A 1 60.49 -6.89 53.76
CA MET A 1 59.11 -7.37 54.10
C MET A 1 58.00 -6.49 53.55
N ALA A 2 58.19 -5.24 53.23
CA ALA A 2 57.11 -4.33 52.70
C ALA A 2 56.75 -4.58 51.25
N VAL A 3 57.63 -4.96 50.35
CA VAL A 3 57.41 -5.13 48.91
C VAL A 3 56.55 -6.35 48.57
N VAL A 4 56.58 -7.39 49.38
CA VAL A 4 55.80 -8.66 49.18
C VAL A 4 54.35 -8.47 49.59
N LYS A 5 53.99 -7.57 50.53
CA LYS A 5 52.62 -7.28 50.92
C LYS A 5 51.88 -6.41 49.90
N VAL A 6 52.59 -5.50 49.22
CA VAL A 6 51.97 -4.64 48.18
C VAL A 6 51.62 -5.44 46.94
N ARG A 7 52.44 -6.42 46.53
CA ARG A 7 52.13 -7.26 45.36
C ARG A 7 50.93 -8.21 45.61
N LYS A 8 50.71 -8.69 46.82
CA LYS A 8 49.51 -9.50 47.14
C LYS A 8 48.23 -8.66 47.20
N LEU A 9 48.29 -7.39 47.62
CA LEU A 9 47.13 -6.50 47.59
C LEU A 9 46.73 -6.12 46.18
N LEU A 10 47.71 -5.83 45.29
CA LEU A 10 47.42 -5.53 43.90
C LEU A 10 46.80 -6.73 43.12
N ALA A 11 47.24 -7.96 43.41
CA ALA A 11 46.70 -9.16 42.80
C ALA A 11 45.24 -9.40 43.19
N TRP A 12 44.84 -9.07 44.43
CA TRP A 12 43.47 -9.19 44.90
C TRP A 12 42.55 -8.09 44.34
N VAL A 13 43.02 -6.89 44.15
CA VAL A 13 42.26 -5.78 43.56
C VAL A 13 42.04 -6.02 42.06
N ILE A 14 43.02 -6.55 41.34
CA ILE A 14 42.88 -6.87 39.90
C ILE A 14 41.94 -8.08 39.72
N SER A 15 41.98 -9.12 40.60
CA SER A 15 41.02 -10.22 40.54
C SER A 15 39.60 -9.80 40.88
N PHE A 16 39.39 -8.85 41.79
CA PHE A 16 38.06 -8.36 42.14
C PHE A 16 37.47 -7.44 41.07
N VAL A 17 38.30 -6.64 40.37
CA VAL A 17 37.86 -5.82 39.23
C VAL A 17 37.57 -6.65 38.01
N MET A 18 38.23 -7.82 37.81
CA MET A 18 37.87 -8.73 36.70
C MET A 18 36.64 -9.60 37.00
N MET A 19 36.24 -9.79 38.28
CA MET A 19 35.01 -10.52 38.61
C MET A 19 33.75 -9.63 38.64
N THR A 20 33.86 -8.31 38.68
CA THR A 20 32.71 -7.40 38.65
C THR A 20 32.41 -6.83 37.27
N SER A 21 33.23 -7.11 36.26
CA SER A 21 32.96 -6.71 34.85
C SER A 21 32.32 -7.82 34.01
N SER A 22 31.96 -8.96 34.61
CA SER A 22 31.40 -10.11 33.87
C SER A 22 29.89 -10.30 34.03
N SER A 23 29.16 -9.29 34.50
CA SER A 23 27.68 -9.40 34.69
C SER A 23 26.87 -8.18 34.27
N TYR A 24 27.35 -7.42 33.29
CA TYR A 24 26.55 -6.40 32.57
C TYR A 24 26.76 -6.47 31.06
N PHE A 25 26.91 -7.68 30.51
CA PHE A 25 26.42 -7.96 29.17
C PHE A 25 25.08 -8.64 29.37
N GLY A 26 24.04 -7.80 29.62
CA GLY A 26 22.68 -8.16 29.35
C GLY A 26 22.65 -8.57 27.89
N ASP A 27 22.05 -9.70 27.60
CA ASP A 27 21.62 -10.07 26.27
C ASP A 27 20.88 -8.85 25.67
N ALA A 28 21.59 -8.01 24.94
CA ALA A 28 20.99 -7.31 23.86
C ALA A 28 20.48 -8.46 22.97
N ALA A 29 19.19 -8.75 23.05
CA ALA A 29 18.53 -9.52 22.02
C ALA A 29 19.06 -8.95 20.71
N ASP A 30 19.82 -9.74 19.98
CA ASP A 30 20.09 -9.50 18.58
C ASP A 30 18.69 -9.35 17.94
N ASP A 31 18.26 -8.12 17.83
CA ASP A 31 17.16 -7.74 16.98
C ASP A 31 17.69 -8.03 15.58
N HIS A 32 17.64 -9.32 15.20
CA HIS A 32 17.89 -9.79 13.85
C HIS A 32 16.81 -9.13 12.99
N ASN A 33 17.08 -7.89 12.63
CA ASN A 33 16.31 -7.11 11.70
C ASN A 33 16.53 -7.74 10.31
N GLU A 34 16.10 -9.02 10.15
CA GLU A 34 16.15 -9.71 8.88
C GLU A 34 15.36 -8.87 7.88
N ALA A 35 15.99 -8.49 6.79
CA ALA A 35 15.35 -7.73 5.73
C ALA A 35 14.13 -8.50 5.19
N LEU A 36 13.06 -7.80 4.81
CA LEU A 36 11.91 -8.41 4.16
C LEU A 36 12.38 -9.17 2.91
N GLY A 37 12.03 -10.45 2.80
CA GLY A 37 12.38 -11.27 1.64
C GLY A 37 11.71 -10.76 0.38
N ALA A 38 10.36 -10.67 0.37
CA ALA A 38 9.62 -10.16 -0.78
C ALA A 38 8.35 -9.40 -0.38
N SER A 39 7.98 -8.43 -1.22
CA SER A 39 6.69 -7.73 -1.17
C SER A 39 5.89 -8.04 -2.44
N PHE A 40 4.77 -8.73 -2.31
CA PHE A 40 3.82 -8.96 -3.40
C PHE A 40 2.67 -7.98 -3.28
N VAL A 41 2.58 -7.07 -4.26
CA VAL A 41 1.69 -5.90 -4.20
C VAL A 41 0.56 -6.06 -5.20
N PHE A 42 -0.67 -5.98 -4.72
CA PHE A 42 -1.90 -6.04 -5.51
C PHE A 42 -2.70 -4.75 -5.31
N GLY A 43 -3.40 -4.32 -6.35
CA GLY A 43 -4.24 -3.15 -6.19
C GLY A 43 -4.49 -2.38 -7.46
N ASP A 44 -4.77 -1.10 -7.26
CA ASP A 44 -5.11 -0.16 -8.32
C ASP A 44 -3.98 0.88 -8.55
N SER A 45 -4.35 2.08 -9.00
CA SER A 45 -3.40 3.17 -9.25
C SER A 45 -2.65 3.67 -8.01
N LEU A 46 -3.18 3.45 -6.79
CA LEU A 46 -2.51 3.85 -5.56
C LEU A 46 -1.17 3.14 -5.35
N VAL A 47 -1.02 1.96 -5.95
CA VAL A 47 0.16 1.11 -5.79
C VAL A 47 0.78 0.64 -7.11
N ASP A 48 0.21 0.96 -8.27
CA ASP A 48 0.77 0.60 -9.59
C ASP A 48 2.21 1.12 -9.74
N ALA A 49 3.17 0.21 -9.96
CA ALA A 49 4.57 0.55 -10.17
C ALA A 49 4.93 0.74 -11.66
N GLY A 50 3.94 0.62 -12.57
CA GLY A 50 4.11 0.80 -14.00
C GLY A 50 3.54 -0.31 -14.88
N ASN A 51 2.65 -1.17 -14.39
CA ASN A 51 1.99 -2.20 -15.20
C ASN A 51 1.21 -1.59 -16.37
N ASN A 52 0.52 -0.48 -16.13
CA ASN A 52 -0.26 0.18 -17.16
C ASN A 52 0.60 0.73 -18.32
N ASN A 53 1.91 0.85 -18.18
CA ASN A 53 2.79 1.22 -19.29
C ASN A 53 2.74 0.19 -20.44
N TYR A 54 2.52 -1.08 -20.10
CA TYR A 54 2.53 -2.21 -21.01
C TYR A 54 1.13 -2.61 -21.51
N LEU A 55 0.09 -1.88 -21.13
CA LEU A 55 -1.30 -2.11 -21.54
C LEU A 55 -1.78 -1.07 -22.56
N PRO A 56 -2.64 -1.42 -23.52
CA PRO A 56 -3.40 -0.47 -24.32
C PRO A 56 -4.53 0.10 -23.45
N THR A 57 -4.25 1.13 -22.66
CA THR A 57 -5.18 1.72 -21.68
C THR A 57 -5.14 3.24 -21.70
N LEU A 58 -6.26 3.87 -21.36
CA LEU A 58 -6.38 5.32 -21.15
C LEU A 58 -5.86 5.74 -19.76
N SER A 59 -5.76 4.80 -18.80
CA SER A 59 -5.19 5.07 -17.48
C SER A 59 -3.67 4.93 -17.56
N LYS A 60 -2.96 6.04 -17.69
CA LYS A 60 -1.50 6.11 -17.82
C LYS A 60 -0.90 7.16 -16.88
N ALA A 61 0.21 6.83 -16.24
CA ALA A 61 1.02 7.75 -15.44
C ALA A 61 2.51 7.75 -15.85
N ASN A 62 2.85 7.20 -17.01
CA ASN A 62 4.21 7.18 -17.55
C ASN A 62 4.57 8.45 -18.35
N MET A 63 4.03 9.59 -17.94
CA MET A 63 4.27 10.89 -18.55
C MET A 63 4.60 11.92 -17.48
N ARG A 64 5.49 12.88 -17.83
CA ARG A 64 5.83 13.98 -16.91
C ARG A 64 4.57 14.82 -16.63
N PRO A 65 4.48 15.39 -15.38
CA PRO A 65 5.49 15.41 -14.32
C PRO A 65 5.36 14.27 -13.27
N ASN A 66 4.54 13.21 -13.51
CA ASN A 66 4.51 12.06 -12.59
C ASN A 66 5.93 11.55 -12.32
N GLY A 67 6.21 11.16 -11.08
CA GLY A 67 7.50 10.64 -10.68
C GLY A 67 8.64 11.67 -10.60
N ILE A 68 8.33 12.97 -10.69
CA ILE A 68 9.34 14.05 -10.68
C ILE A 68 10.26 14.02 -9.45
N ASP A 69 9.78 13.49 -8.32
CA ASP A 69 10.54 13.36 -7.06
C ASP A 69 11.02 11.92 -6.83
N PHE A 70 10.75 10.98 -7.73
CA PHE A 70 11.17 9.59 -7.59
C PHE A 70 12.67 9.44 -7.90
N LYS A 71 13.47 9.45 -6.86
CA LYS A 71 14.95 9.45 -6.96
C LYS A 71 15.49 8.25 -7.72
N ALA A 72 14.90 7.05 -7.54
CA ALA A 72 15.37 5.83 -8.19
C ALA A 72 15.27 5.86 -9.72
N SER A 73 14.41 6.72 -10.31
CA SER A 73 14.31 6.93 -11.75
C SER A 73 14.99 8.22 -12.23
N GLY A 74 15.65 8.97 -11.33
CA GLY A 74 16.18 10.30 -11.63
C GLY A 74 15.08 11.32 -11.99
N GLY A 75 13.88 11.17 -11.42
CA GLY A 75 12.72 12.04 -11.69
C GLY A 75 12.01 11.75 -13.01
N ASN A 76 12.28 10.60 -13.65
CA ASN A 76 11.55 10.18 -14.84
C ASN A 76 10.28 9.42 -14.45
N PRO A 77 9.19 9.57 -15.23
CA PRO A 77 7.94 8.89 -14.96
C PRO A 77 8.09 7.38 -15.14
N THR A 78 7.66 6.62 -14.13
CA THR A 78 7.75 5.15 -14.13
C THR A 78 6.40 4.47 -14.33
N GLY A 79 5.30 5.24 -14.31
CA GLY A 79 3.94 4.72 -14.31
C GLY A 79 3.28 4.75 -12.91
N ARG A 80 3.97 5.24 -11.88
CA ARG A 80 3.39 5.54 -10.56
C ARG A 80 2.52 6.78 -10.64
N TYR A 81 1.32 6.72 -10.07
CA TYR A 81 0.34 7.82 -10.05
C TYR A 81 0.59 8.78 -8.89
N THR A 82 1.83 9.21 -8.74
CA THR A 82 2.25 10.16 -7.69
C THR A 82 3.51 10.91 -8.14
N ASN A 83 3.91 11.94 -7.41
CA ASN A 83 5.16 12.67 -7.68
C ASN A 83 6.41 11.86 -7.33
N GLY A 84 6.32 10.83 -6.49
CA GLY A 84 7.46 10.04 -6.04
C GLY A 84 7.10 8.57 -5.77
N ARG A 85 7.39 8.09 -4.55
CA ARG A 85 7.11 6.73 -4.11
C ARG A 85 5.62 6.53 -3.82
N THR A 86 5.11 5.36 -4.17
CA THR A 86 3.82 4.87 -3.68
C THR A 86 3.94 4.42 -2.22
N ILE A 87 2.80 4.20 -1.56
CA ILE A 87 2.80 3.65 -0.20
C ILE A 87 3.46 2.28 -0.13
N ALA A 88 3.31 1.44 -1.16
CA ALA A 88 3.92 0.12 -1.22
C ALA A 88 5.44 0.19 -1.36
N ASP A 89 5.96 1.15 -2.12
CA ASP A 89 7.40 1.41 -2.23
C ASP A 89 8.00 1.79 -0.88
N ILE A 90 7.36 2.73 -0.16
CA ILE A 90 7.84 3.25 1.13
C ILE A 90 7.81 2.13 2.18
N VAL A 91 6.73 1.37 2.26
CA VAL A 91 6.60 0.27 3.22
C VAL A 91 7.66 -0.81 2.95
N GLY A 92 7.88 -1.20 1.69
CA GLY A 92 8.92 -2.17 1.33
C GLY A 92 10.32 -1.70 1.73
N GLU A 93 10.66 -0.45 1.40
CA GLU A 93 11.94 0.17 1.75
C GLU A 93 12.18 0.20 3.28
N GLU A 94 11.17 0.62 4.04
CA GLU A 94 11.22 0.71 5.51
C GLU A 94 11.27 -0.67 6.21
N LEU A 95 10.78 -1.72 5.54
CA LEU A 95 10.92 -3.10 6.01
C LEU A 95 12.24 -3.75 5.54
N GLY A 96 13.15 -2.99 4.92
CA GLY A 96 14.47 -3.45 4.54
C GLY A 96 14.52 -4.17 3.20
N GLN A 97 13.51 -4.02 2.35
CA GLN A 97 13.54 -4.59 1.00
C GLN A 97 14.64 -3.92 0.15
N ALA A 98 15.52 -4.72 -0.44
CA ALA A 98 16.68 -4.21 -1.17
C ALA A 98 16.32 -3.49 -2.49
N HIS A 99 15.20 -3.84 -3.10
CA HIS A 99 14.71 -3.29 -4.36
C HIS A 99 13.19 -3.10 -4.32
N TYR A 100 12.68 -2.12 -5.06
CA TYR A 100 11.24 -1.97 -5.25
C TYR A 100 10.66 -3.19 -6.02
N ALA A 101 9.45 -3.59 -5.65
CA ALA A 101 8.72 -4.65 -6.35
C ALA A 101 8.54 -4.29 -7.83
N VAL A 102 9.00 -5.17 -8.73
CA VAL A 102 8.95 -4.90 -10.18
C VAL A 102 7.52 -5.03 -10.71
N PRO A 103 7.09 -4.17 -11.66
CA PRO A 103 5.79 -4.36 -12.32
C PRO A 103 5.76 -5.71 -13.04
N TYR A 104 4.72 -6.51 -12.82
CA TYR A 104 4.61 -7.85 -13.40
C TYR A 104 4.74 -7.88 -14.91
N LEU A 105 4.17 -6.90 -15.62
CA LEU A 105 4.22 -6.82 -17.09
C LEU A 105 5.56 -6.30 -17.62
N SER A 106 6.47 -5.86 -16.75
CA SER A 106 7.80 -5.45 -17.17
C SER A 106 8.62 -6.65 -17.67
N PRO A 107 9.41 -6.49 -18.75
CA PRO A 107 10.37 -7.53 -19.17
C PRO A 107 11.36 -7.95 -18.06
N ASN A 108 11.59 -7.09 -17.08
CA ASN A 108 12.49 -7.35 -15.95
C ASN A 108 11.84 -8.21 -14.85
N SER A 109 10.54 -8.52 -14.94
CA SER A 109 9.82 -9.35 -13.97
C SER A 109 10.10 -10.85 -14.18
N THR A 110 11.37 -11.22 -14.17
CA THR A 110 11.84 -12.59 -14.42
C THR A 110 13.05 -12.94 -13.58
N GLY A 111 13.38 -14.24 -13.49
CA GLY A 111 14.56 -14.73 -12.80
C GLY A 111 14.60 -14.29 -11.31
N LYS A 112 15.79 -13.95 -10.82
CA LYS A 112 15.96 -13.58 -9.40
C LYS A 112 15.25 -12.29 -9.00
N ALA A 113 14.87 -11.42 -9.94
CA ALA A 113 14.18 -10.15 -9.62
C ALA A 113 12.85 -10.40 -8.93
N ILE A 114 12.13 -11.48 -9.26
CA ILE A 114 10.85 -11.79 -8.61
C ILE A 114 10.99 -12.21 -7.13
N LEU A 115 12.19 -12.55 -6.69
CA LEU A 115 12.46 -12.89 -5.28
C LEU A 115 12.58 -11.66 -4.37
N TYR A 116 12.63 -10.45 -4.94
CA TYR A 116 12.48 -9.20 -4.17
C TYR A 116 11.03 -8.73 -4.12
N GLY A 117 10.13 -9.40 -4.84
CA GLY A 117 8.72 -9.10 -4.91
C GLY A 117 8.27 -8.63 -6.29
N VAL A 118 6.96 -8.72 -6.51
CA VAL A 118 6.32 -8.34 -7.77
C VAL A 118 5.10 -7.48 -7.49
N ASN A 119 4.94 -6.42 -8.26
CA ASN A 119 3.80 -5.53 -8.20
C ASN A 119 2.82 -5.85 -9.34
N TYR A 120 1.59 -6.22 -9.00
CA TYR A 120 0.49 -6.52 -9.92
C TYR A 120 -0.51 -5.38 -10.03
N GLY A 121 -0.35 -4.33 -9.23
CA GLY A 121 -1.24 -3.16 -9.21
C GLY A 121 -1.40 -2.54 -10.59
N SER A 122 -2.61 -2.08 -10.90
CA SER A 122 -2.95 -1.54 -12.21
C SER A 122 -3.96 -0.40 -12.08
N GLY A 123 -3.60 0.77 -12.63
CA GLY A 123 -4.48 1.93 -12.63
C GLY A 123 -5.84 1.62 -13.27
N GLY A 124 -6.92 1.93 -12.53
CA GLY A 124 -8.29 1.61 -12.93
C GLY A 124 -8.76 0.20 -12.54
N GLY A 125 -7.90 -0.64 -11.95
CA GLY A 125 -8.26 -1.95 -11.45
C GLY A 125 -9.27 -1.91 -10.30
N GLY A 126 -10.11 -2.92 -10.18
CA GLY A 126 -11.08 -3.08 -9.11
C GLY A 126 -11.19 -4.52 -8.65
N VAL A 127 -11.94 -4.72 -7.58
CA VAL A 127 -12.32 -6.04 -7.06
C VAL A 127 -13.21 -6.77 -8.07
N MET A 128 -14.17 -6.02 -8.64
CA MET A 128 -15.13 -6.53 -9.61
C MET A 128 -14.54 -6.53 -11.03
N ASN A 129 -14.78 -7.58 -11.81
CA ASN A 129 -14.30 -7.67 -13.20
C ASN A 129 -14.91 -6.62 -14.14
N ALA A 130 -16.04 -6.04 -13.78
CA ALA A 130 -16.67 -4.96 -14.54
C ALA A 130 -15.99 -3.60 -14.35
N THR A 131 -15.31 -3.41 -13.23
CA THR A 131 -14.72 -2.12 -12.84
C THR A 131 -13.63 -1.66 -13.80
N GLY A 132 -13.60 -0.36 -14.08
CA GLY A 132 -12.55 0.28 -14.89
C GLY A 132 -12.60 -0.01 -16.39
N ARG A 133 -13.68 -0.58 -16.93
CA ARG A 133 -13.83 -0.82 -18.39
C ARG A 133 -13.77 0.47 -19.22
N ILE A 134 -14.07 1.62 -18.62
CA ILE A 134 -13.94 2.94 -19.25
C ILE A 134 -12.49 3.24 -19.67
N PHE A 135 -11.50 2.62 -19.06
CA PHE A 135 -10.08 2.78 -19.42
C PHE A 135 -9.64 1.86 -20.56
N VAL A 136 -10.53 1.11 -21.20
CA VAL A 136 -10.29 0.12 -22.25
C VAL A 136 -9.65 -1.15 -21.69
N ASN A 137 -8.51 -1.02 -20.99
CA ASN A 137 -7.82 -2.16 -20.39
C ASN A 137 -7.22 -1.79 -19.01
N ARG A 138 -7.15 -2.77 -18.13
CA ARG A 138 -6.51 -2.75 -16.79
C ARG A 138 -6.42 -4.18 -16.26
N LEU A 139 -5.63 -4.40 -15.22
CA LEU A 139 -5.59 -5.66 -14.48
C LEU A 139 -6.56 -5.57 -13.28
N GLY A 140 -7.73 -6.19 -13.37
CA GLY A 140 -8.61 -6.39 -12.22
C GLY A 140 -8.00 -7.41 -11.24
N MET A 141 -8.51 -7.48 -10.01
CA MET A 141 -7.91 -8.30 -8.94
C MET A 141 -7.83 -9.80 -9.31
N ASP A 142 -8.80 -10.35 -10.02
CA ASP A 142 -8.75 -11.75 -10.47
C ASP A 142 -7.55 -12.03 -11.39
N VAL A 143 -7.29 -11.13 -12.35
CA VAL A 143 -6.14 -11.24 -13.26
C VAL A 143 -4.82 -11.09 -12.50
N GLN A 144 -4.76 -10.21 -11.50
CA GLN A 144 -3.59 -10.04 -10.66
C GLN A 144 -3.27 -11.33 -9.87
N VAL A 145 -4.29 -12.00 -9.33
CA VAL A 145 -4.14 -13.29 -8.64
C VAL A 145 -3.73 -14.40 -9.61
N ASP A 146 -4.25 -14.41 -10.84
CA ASP A 146 -3.81 -15.36 -11.88
C ASP A 146 -2.33 -15.16 -12.23
N TYR A 147 -1.88 -13.92 -12.33
CA TYR A 147 -0.47 -13.59 -12.58
C TYR A 147 0.43 -14.00 -11.40
N PHE A 148 -0.05 -13.82 -10.16
CA PHE A 148 0.68 -14.34 -9.00
C PHE A 148 0.81 -15.87 -9.05
N ASN A 149 -0.20 -16.61 -9.47
CA ASN A 149 -0.09 -18.06 -9.67
C ASN A 149 1.01 -18.45 -10.68
N ILE A 150 1.22 -17.62 -11.71
CA ILE A 150 2.33 -17.81 -12.65
C ILE A 150 3.68 -17.52 -11.95
N THR A 151 3.77 -16.42 -11.22
CA THR A 151 4.96 -16.06 -10.42
C THR A 151 5.29 -17.16 -9.40
N ARG A 152 4.30 -17.72 -8.71
CA ARG A 152 4.45 -18.82 -7.76
C ARG A 152 5.18 -20.00 -8.39
N LYS A 153 4.78 -20.39 -9.61
CA LYS A 153 5.43 -21.48 -10.37
C LYS A 153 6.86 -21.12 -10.80
N GLN A 154 7.15 -19.85 -11.07
CA GLN A 154 8.51 -19.39 -11.35
C GLN A 154 9.39 -19.45 -10.10
N ILE A 155 8.86 -19.06 -8.92
CA ILE A 155 9.58 -19.18 -7.63
C ILE A 155 9.89 -20.66 -7.34
N ASP A 156 8.94 -21.59 -7.61
CA ASP A 156 9.19 -23.03 -7.49
C ASP A 156 10.38 -23.51 -8.34
N LYS A 157 10.49 -23.01 -9.56
CA LYS A 157 11.61 -23.34 -10.44
C LYS A 157 12.95 -22.78 -9.97
N LEU A 158 12.92 -21.62 -9.29
CA LEU A 158 14.14 -20.96 -8.80
C LEU A 158 14.66 -21.55 -7.49
N LEU A 159 13.77 -21.85 -6.55
CA LEU A 159 14.12 -22.23 -5.20
C LEU A 159 13.91 -23.74 -4.90
N GLY A 160 13.13 -24.42 -5.71
CA GLY A 160 12.52 -25.71 -5.41
C GLY A 160 11.26 -25.56 -4.55
N ALA A 161 10.28 -26.47 -4.69
CA ALA A 161 8.93 -26.34 -4.13
C ALA A 161 8.89 -26.11 -2.61
N SER A 162 9.76 -26.82 -1.84
CA SER A 162 9.80 -26.67 -0.38
C SER A 162 10.28 -25.29 0.05
N LYS A 163 11.43 -24.83 -0.46
CA LYS A 163 11.99 -23.51 -0.13
C LYS A 163 11.09 -22.37 -0.66
N ALA A 164 10.48 -22.53 -1.82
CA ALA A 164 9.54 -21.57 -2.36
C ALA A 164 8.33 -21.38 -1.45
N ARG A 165 7.81 -22.48 -0.89
CA ARG A 165 6.72 -22.43 0.08
C ARG A 165 7.14 -21.70 1.37
N ASP A 166 8.29 -22.05 1.94
CA ASP A 166 8.82 -21.39 3.14
C ASP A 166 9.04 -19.90 2.90
N PHE A 167 9.62 -19.52 1.77
CA PHE A 167 9.82 -18.14 1.35
C PHE A 167 8.51 -17.33 1.29
N LEU A 168 7.47 -17.89 0.67
CA LEU A 168 6.17 -17.21 0.57
C LEU A 168 5.45 -17.14 1.92
N MET A 169 5.55 -18.19 2.73
CA MET A 169 4.84 -18.27 4.01
C MET A 169 5.48 -17.43 5.11
N LYS A 170 6.83 -17.39 5.17
CA LYS A 170 7.57 -16.86 6.32
C LYS A 170 8.24 -15.51 6.01
N GLU A 171 8.76 -15.33 4.80
CA GLU A 171 9.62 -14.19 4.45
C GLU A 171 8.90 -13.13 3.61
N SER A 172 7.68 -13.41 3.15
CA SER A 172 6.97 -12.53 2.20
C SER A 172 5.73 -11.87 2.81
N ILE A 173 5.47 -10.63 2.40
CA ILE A 173 4.23 -9.89 2.73
C ILE A 173 3.41 -9.67 1.46
N PHE A 174 2.09 -9.83 1.59
CA PHE A 174 1.09 -9.64 0.54
C PHE A 174 0.25 -8.42 0.86
N SER A 175 0.44 -7.33 0.12
CA SER A 175 -0.31 -6.09 0.32
C SER A 175 -1.38 -5.91 -0.75
N ILE A 176 -2.59 -5.58 -0.33
CA ILE A 176 -3.75 -5.39 -1.19
C ILE A 176 -4.37 -4.01 -0.91
N THR A 177 -4.43 -3.15 -1.94
CA THR A 177 -5.02 -1.81 -1.88
C THR A 177 -5.91 -1.64 -3.10
N ILE A 178 -7.21 -1.94 -2.95
CA ILE A 178 -8.18 -2.00 -4.04
C ILE A 178 -9.60 -1.75 -3.54
N GLY A 179 -10.49 -1.30 -4.42
CA GLY A 179 -11.92 -1.12 -4.14
C GLY A 179 -12.44 0.29 -4.39
N ALA A 180 -11.56 1.31 -4.38
CA ALA A 180 -11.96 2.68 -4.65
C ALA A 180 -12.55 2.86 -6.07
N ASN A 181 -11.97 2.19 -7.06
CA ASN A 181 -12.44 2.24 -8.45
C ASN A 181 -13.79 1.56 -8.65
N ASP A 182 -14.13 0.57 -7.83
CA ASP A 182 -15.45 -0.09 -7.88
C ASP A 182 -16.57 0.92 -7.58
N PHE A 183 -16.29 1.90 -6.73
CA PHE A 183 -17.20 3.03 -6.51
C PHE A 183 -17.02 4.12 -7.57
N LEU A 184 -15.81 4.67 -7.74
CA LEU A 184 -15.55 5.85 -8.58
C LEU A 184 -15.76 5.59 -10.07
N ASN A 185 -15.33 4.43 -10.56
CA ASN A 185 -15.27 4.07 -11.98
C ASN A 185 -16.24 2.94 -12.37
N ASN A 186 -17.21 2.63 -11.50
CA ASN A 186 -18.28 1.70 -11.76
C ASN A 186 -19.60 2.21 -11.16
N TYR A 187 -19.84 2.05 -9.84
CA TYR A 187 -21.13 2.32 -9.21
C TYR A 187 -21.55 3.81 -9.25
N LEU A 188 -20.62 4.75 -9.06
CA LEU A 188 -20.90 6.19 -9.03
C LEU A 188 -20.81 6.89 -10.41
N LEU A 189 -20.43 6.18 -11.48
CA LEU A 189 -20.34 6.78 -12.80
C LEU A 189 -21.74 7.16 -13.34
N PRO A 190 -22.00 8.43 -13.67
CA PRO A 190 -23.33 8.87 -14.08
C PRO A 190 -23.87 8.18 -15.33
N VAL A 191 -22.98 7.86 -16.29
CA VAL A 191 -23.37 7.31 -17.59
C VAL A 191 -23.54 5.79 -17.58
N LEU A 192 -22.71 5.08 -16.81
CA LEU A 192 -22.73 3.61 -16.75
C LEU A 192 -23.57 3.08 -15.58
N SER A 193 -23.73 3.87 -14.54
CA SER A 193 -24.38 3.44 -13.30
C SER A 193 -25.89 3.61 -13.31
N VAL A 194 -26.49 4.33 -14.27
CA VAL A 194 -27.96 4.48 -14.31
C VAL A 194 -28.64 3.12 -14.41
N GLY A 195 -28.13 2.21 -15.25
CA GLY A 195 -28.62 0.82 -15.32
C GLY A 195 -28.30 0.00 -14.07
N ALA A 196 -27.07 0.08 -13.57
CA ALA A 196 -26.66 -0.67 -12.38
C ALA A 196 -27.35 -0.18 -11.10
N ARG A 197 -27.47 1.14 -10.90
CA ARG A 197 -28.21 1.71 -9.74
C ARG A 197 -29.70 1.40 -9.73
N ILE A 198 -30.31 1.16 -10.90
CA ILE A 198 -31.71 0.76 -11.02
C ILE A 198 -31.88 -0.71 -10.65
N THR A 199 -30.84 -1.53 -10.87
CA THR A 199 -30.91 -2.99 -10.71
C THR A 199 -30.26 -3.50 -9.42
N GLU A 200 -29.36 -2.73 -8.81
CA GLU A 200 -28.57 -3.17 -7.66
C GLU A 200 -28.52 -2.12 -6.54
N SER A 201 -28.95 -2.49 -5.35
CA SER A 201 -28.86 -1.62 -4.18
C SER A 201 -27.40 -1.44 -3.73
N PRO A 202 -27.07 -0.33 -3.01
CA PRO A 202 -25.74 -0.18 -2.40
C PRO A 202 -25.29 -1.37 -1.56
N ASP A 203 -26.21 -1.96 -0.81
CA ASP A 203 -25.95 -3.14 0.02
C ASP A 203 -25.56 -4.35 -0.83
N ALA A 204 -26.32 -4.66 -1.86
CA ALA A 204 -26.04 -5.78 -2.76
C ALA A 204 -24.69 -5.60 -3.49
N PHE A 205 -24.42 -4.40 -3.99
CA PHE A 205 -23.14 -4.09 -4.64
C PHE A 205 -21.93 -4.29 -3.71
N VAL A 206 -22.06 -3.80 -2.47
CA VAL A 206 -21.00 -3.97 -1.46
C VAL A 206 -20.85 -5.44 -1.08
N ASP A 207 -21.95 -6.19 -0.94
CA ASP A 207 -21.89 -7.64 -0.67
C ASP A 207 -21.19 -8.40 -1.79
N ASP A 208 -21.45 -8.06 -3.05
CA ASP A 208 -20.77 -8.66 -4.20
C ASP A 208 -19.27 -8.36 -4.19
N MET A 209 -18.88 -7.11 -3.92
CA MET A 209 -17.46 -6.76 -3.76
C MET A 209 -16.78 -7.61 -2.66
N ILE A 210 -17.41 -7.76 -1.50
CA ILE A 210 -16.87 -8.53 -0.37
C ILE A 210 -16.76 -10.02 -0.70
N ASN A 211 -17.74 -10.59 -1.39
CA ASN A 211 -17.71 -11.99 -1.81
C ASN A 211 -16.58 -12.26 -2.82
N HIS A 212 -16.40 -11.38 -3.82
CA HIS A 212 -15.28 -11.48 -4.76
C HIS A 212 -13.93 -11.36 -4.05
N LEU A 213 -13.80 -10.39 -3.13
CA LEU A 213 -12.54 -10.23 -2.39
C LEU A 213 -12.24 -11.44 -1.50
N ARG A 214 -13.25 -12.04 -0.87
CA ARG A 214 -13.10 -13.30 -0.11
C ARG A 214 -12.48 -14.40 -0.96
N ASP A 215 -13.00 -14.59 -2.17
CA ASP A 215 -12.51 -15.63 -3.08
C ASP A 215 -11.08 -15.33 -3.54
N GLN A 216 -10.78 -14.08 -3.86
CA GLN A 216 -9.46 -13.63 -4.29
C GLN A 216 -8.42 -13.83 -3.17
N LEU A 217 -8.71 -13.43 -1.94
CA LEU A 217 -7.83 -13.64 -0.78
C LEU A 217 -7.64 -15.13 -0.45
N THR A 218 -8.72 -15.93 -0.56
CA THR A 218 -8.64 -17.38 -0.37
C THR A 218 -7.78 -18.05 -1.44
N ARG A 219 -7.84 -17.58 -2.68
CA ARG A 219 -6.95 -18.05 -3.76
C ARG A 219 -5.48 -17.73 -3.47
N LEU A 220 -5.17 -16.52 -3.00
CA LEU A 220 -3.80 -16.17 -2.57
C LEU A 220 -3.32 -17.07 -1.43
N TYR A 221 -4.17 -17.33 -0.42
CA TYR A 221 -3.86 -18.25 0.66
C TYR A 221 -3.52 -19.66 0.15
N ARG A 222 -4.28 -20.19 -0.82
CA ARG A 222 -4.00 -21.49 -1.46
C ARG A 222 -2.71 -21.52 -2.26
N LEU A 223 -2.17 -20.34 -2.62
CA LEU A 223 -0.87 -20.15 -3.27
C LEU A 223 0.26 -19.85 -2.27
N ASP A 224 0.09 -20.26 -1.02
CA ASP A 224 1.05 -20.15 0.10
C ASP A 224 1.24 -18.74 0.67
N ALA A 225 0.42 -17.75 0.33
CA ALA A 225 0.42 -16.45 0.99
C ALA A 225 -0.07 -16.58 2.45
N ARG A 226 0.61 -15.94 3.41
CA ARG A 226 0.26 -16.03 4.84
C ARG A 226 0.22 -14.70 5.56
N LYS A 227 1.07 -13.75 5.24
CA LYS A 227 1.14 -12.45 5.89
C LYS A 227 0.48 -11.41 4.98
N PHE A 228 -0.76 -11.02 5.32
CA PHE A 228 -1.57 -10.13 4.51
C PHE A 228 -1.73 -8.76 5.17
N VAL A 229 -1.65 -7.69 4.38
CA VAL A 229 -2.09 -6.35 4.77
C VAL A 229 -3.10 -5.84 3.75
N ILE A 230 -4.30 -5.56 4.23
CA ILE A 230 -5.43 -5.15 3.39
C ILE A 230 -5.81 -3.72 3.75
N GLY A 231 -5.62 -2.80 2.81
CA GLY A 231 -6.10 -1.43 2.92
C GLY A 231 -7.61 -1.37 2.70
N ASN A 232 -8.32 -0.68 3.60
CA ASN A 232 -9.71 -0.34 3.35
C ASN A 232 -9.79 0.84 2.34
N VAL A 233 -10.99 1.13 1.83
CA VAL A 233 -11.22 2.26 0.92
C VAL A 233 -11.16 3.57 1.69
N GLY A 234 -10.35 4.51 1.22
CA GLY A 234 -10.19 5.84 1.80
C GLY A 234 -11.44 6.72 1.67
N PRO A 235 -11.40 7.97 2.17
CA PRO A 235 -12.52 8.93 2.09
C PRO A 235 -12.66 9.47 0.66
N ILE A 236 -13.10 8.63 -0.27
CA ILE A 236 -13.19 8.90 -1.71
C ILE A 236 -14.10 10.09 -2.07
N GLY A 237 -15.02 10.47 -1.21
CA GLY A 237 -15.83 11.67 -1.37
C GLY A 237 -15.07 12.98 -1.11
N CYS A 238 -13.87 12.90 -0.52
CA CYS A 238 -13.07 14.08 -0.15
C CYS A 238 -11.96 14.41 -1.15
N ILE A 239 -11.74 13.58 -2.18
CA ILE A 239 -10.69 13.80 -3.18
C ILE A 239 -10.99 15.02 -4.08
N PRO A 240 -9.97 15.68 -4.64
CA PRO A 240 -10.15 16.87 -5.47
C PRO A 240 -11.13 16.66 -6.63
N TYR A 241 -11.14 15.48 -7.26
CA TYR A 241 -12.10 15.14 -8.32
C TYR A 241 -13.54 15.23 -7.84
N GLN A 242 -13.87 14.57 -6.74
CA GLN A 242 -15.23 14.55 -6.22
C GLN A 242 -15.71 15.94 -5.78
N LYS A 243 -14.83 16.70 -5.11
CA LYS A 243 -15.12 18.08 -4.74
C LYS A 243 -15.40 18.96 -5.97
N THR A 244 -14.58 18.81 -7.02
CA THR A 244 -14.70 19.63 -8.23
C THR A 244 -15.98 19.34 -9.00
N ILE A 245 -16.30 18.07 -9.29
CA ILE A 245 -17.48 17.73 -10.09
C ILE A 245 -18.80 17.97 -9.38
N ASN A 246 -18.78 18.00 -8.05
CA ASN A 246 -19.96 18.30 -7.21
C ASN A 246 -19.99 19.76 -6.74
N GLN A 247 -19.06 20.62 -7.19
CA GLN A 247 -18.99 22.05 -6.86
C GLN A 247 -18.99 22.33 -5.35
N LEU A 248 -18.28 21.51 -4.58
CA LEU A 248 -18.22 21.61 -3.13
C LEU A 248 -17.25 22.71 -2.67
N ASN A 249 -17.36 23.11 -1.39
CA ASN A 249 -16.37 23.93 -0.72
C ASN A 249 -15.18 23.07 -0.21
N GLU A 250 -14.11 23.75 0.22
CA GLU A 250 -12.86 23.08 0.65
C GLU A 250 -13.05 22.07 1.78
N ASN A 251 -13.94 22.35 2.71
CA ASN A 251 -14.18 21.53 3.89
C ASN A 251 -15.30 20.48 3.73
N GLU A 252 -15.94 20.45 2.56
CA GLU A 252 -17.04 19.53 2.26
C GLU A 252 -16.53 18.29 1.51
N CYS A 253 -17.24 17.19 1.68
CA CYS A 253 -16.99 15.93 0.96
C CYS A 253 -18.32 15.39 0.42
N VAL A 254 -18.28 14.60 -0.66
CA VAL A 254 -19.47 13.91 -1.18
C VAL A 254 -19.90 12.83 -0.21
N GLU A 255 -20.99 13.10 0.50
CA GLU A 255 -21.49 12.21 1.57
C GLU A 255 -21.80 10.80 1.07
N LEU A 256 -22.47 10.68 -0.08
CA LEU A 256 -22.84 9.39 -0.65
C LEU A 256 -21.60 8.51 -0.91
N ALA A 257 -20.55 9.09 -1.49
CA ALA A 257 -19.32 8.36 -1.79
C ALA A 257 -18.61 7.86 -0.51
N ASN A 258 -18.54 8.71 0.51
CA ASN A 258 -17.97 8.33 1.79
C ASN A 258 -18.83 7.30 2.54
N LYS A 259 -20.16 7.40 2.47
CA LYS A 259 -21.08 6.43 3.06
C LYS A 259 -20.90 5.02 2.47
N LEU A 260 -20.76 4.93 1.16
CA LEU A 260 -20.46 3.66 0.47
C LEU A 260 -19.10 3.08 0.91
N ALA A 261 -18.08 3.92 0.99
CA ALA A 261 -16.76 3.49 1.48
C ALA A 261 -16.84 2.98 2.92
N ILE A 262 -17.51 3.69 3.83
CA ILE A 262 -17.70 3.27 5.24
C ILE A 262 -18.44 1.93 5.32
N GLN A 263 -19.48 1.75 4.51
CA GLN A 263 -20.25 0.52 4.47
C GLN A 263 -19.41 -0.69 4.03
N TYR A 264 -18.64 -0.52 2.95
CA TYR A 264 -17.68 -1.53 2.50
C TYR A 264 -16.62 -1.82 3.56
N ASN A 265 -16.05 -0.79 4.17
CA ASN A 265 -15.00 -0.91 5.19
C ASN A 265 -15.46 -1.69 6.43
N GLY A 266 -16.72 -1.51 6.84
CA GLY A 266 -17.33 -2.31 7.91
C GLY A 266 -17.36 -3.79 7.57
N ARG A 267 -17.86 -4.14 6.38
CA ARG A 267 -17.93 -5.54 5.91
C ARG A 267 -16.56 -6.15 5.63
N LEU A 268 -15.60 -5.34 5.15
CA LEU A 268 -14.21 -5.77 5.01
C LEU A 268 -13.60 -6.18 6.35
N LYS A 269 -13.83 -5.40 7.40
CA LYS A 269 -13.35 -5.72 8.75
C LYS A 269 -13.90 -7.08 9.22
N ASP A 270 -15.19 -7.33 9.01
CA ASP A 270 -15.83 -8.60 9.38
C ASP A 270 -15.30 -9.76 8.52
N LEU A 271 -15.07 -9.53 7.23
CA LEU A 271 -14.44 -10.51 6.34
C LEU A 271 -13.05 -10.92 6.85
N LEU A 272 -12.19 -9.94 7.20
CA LEU A 272 -10.83 -10.24 7.64
C LEU A 272 -10.81 -10.97 9.00
N ALA A 273 -11.75 -10.68 9.90
CA ALA A 273 -11.94 -11.45 11.13
C ALA A 273 -12.26 -12.91 10.82
N GLN A 274 -13.22 -13.17 9.94
CA GLN A 274 -13.59 -14.52 9.49
C GLN A 274 -12.43 -15.25 8.81
N LEU A 275 -11.64 -14.58 7.98
CA LEU A 275 -10.48 -15.20 7.31
C LEU A 275 -9.37 -15.54 8.31
N ASN A 276 -9.14 -14.72 9.33
CA ASN A 276 -8.20 -15.03 10.42
C ASN A 276 -8.63 -16.26 11.23
N GLU A 277 -9.92 -16.50 11.40
CA GLU A 277 -10.45 -17.68 12.09
C GLU A 277 -10.40 -18.94 11.22
N ASN A 278 -10.71 -18.81 9.92
CA ASN A 278 -10.96 -19.95 9.04
C ASN A 278 -9.76 -20.37 8.18
N LEU A 279 -8.69 -19.56 8.10
CA LEU A 279 -7.50 -19.85 7.31
C LEU A 279 -6.27 -20.01 8.20
N PRO A 280 -6.00 -21.22 8.72
CA PRO A 280 -4.96 -21.46 9.72
C PRO A 280 -3.57 -21.07 9.19
N GLY A 281 -2.78 -20.44 10.07
CA GLY A 281 -1.42 -20.00 9.77
C GLY A 281 -1.34 -18.73 8.91
N ALA A 282 -2.47 -18.15 8.49
CA ALA A 282 -2.49 -16.84 7.87
C ALA A 282 -2.80 -15.73 8.89
N THR A 283 -2.27 -14.55 8.64
CA THR A 283 -2.55 -13.33 9.40
C THR A 283 -3.00 -12.24 8.44
N PHE A 284 -4.25 -11.81 8.61
CA PHE A 284 -4.85 -10.70 7.85
C PHE A 284 -4.89 -9.46 8.73
N VAL A 285 -4.14 -8.44 8.32
CA VAL A 285 -4.06 -7.14 8.99
C VAL A 285 -4.88 -6.13 8.21
N LEU A 286 -5.78 -5.44 8.89
CA LEU A 286 -6.54 -4.33 8.34
C LEU A 286 -5.76 -3.02 8.49
N ALA A 287 -5.43 -2.37 7.38
CA ALA A 287 -4.97 -0.99 7.36
C ALA A 287 -6.19 -0.05 7.21
N ASN A 288 -6.51 0.68 8.27
CA ASN A 288 -7.64 1.62 8.29
C ASN A 288 -7.24 2.96 7.64
N VAL A 289 -7.10 2.91 6.32
CA VAL A 289 -6.70 4.07 5.50
C VAL A 289 -7.79 5.14 5.49
N TYR A 290 -9.07 4.76 5.64
CA TYR A 290 -10.17 5.72 5.68
C TYR A 290 -10.00 6.75 6.79
N ASP A 291 -9.91 6.29 8.04
CA ASP A 291 -9.79 7.17 9.20
C ASP A 291 -8.46 7.93 9.20
N LEU A 292 -7.38 7.27 8.76
CA LEU A 292 -6.06 7.88 8.69
C LEU A 292 -5.99 9.02 7.66
N VAL A 293 -6.49 8.80 6.46
CA VAL A 293 -6.50 9.83 5.40
C VAL A 293 -7.49 10.94 5.73
N LEU A 294 -8.65 10.61 6.32
CA LEU A 294 -9.61 11.61 6.79
C LEU A 294 -9.00 12.50 7.89
N GLU A 295 -8.25 11.92 8.83
CA GLU A 295 -7.50 12.66 9.84
C GLU A 295 -6.48 13.62 9.21
N VAL A 296 -5.70 13.15 8.22
CA VAL A 296 -4.74 13.98 7.50
C VAL A 296 -5.44 15.10 6.72
N ILE A 297 -6.58 14.83 6.09
CA ILE A 297 -7.37 15.85 5.36
C ILE A 297 -7.93 16.89 6.33
N THR A 298 -8.49 16.45 7.45
CA THR A 298 -9.15 17.34 8.42
C THR A 298 -8.17 18.23 9.18
N ASN A 299 -6.97 17.71 9.46
CA ASN A 299 -5.93 18.38 10.23
C ASN A 299 -4.66 18.60 9.41
N TYR A 300 -4.79 18.87 8.11
CA TYR A 300 -3.69 18.94 7.17
C TYR A 300 -2.56 19.92 7.57
N ASP A 301 -2.89 21.01 8.23
CA ASP A 301 -1.97 22.01 8.77
C ASP A 301 -1.02 21.41 9.84
N LYS A 302 -1.54 20.55 10.72
CA LYS A 302 -0.74 19.83 11.72
C LYS A 302 0.27 18.85 11.11
N TYR A 303 -0.01 18.36 9.91
CA TYR A 303 0.88 17.51 9.14
C TYR A 303 1.82 18.31 8.22
N GLY A 304 1.76 19.64 8.27
CA GLY A 304 2.65 20.54 7.53
C GLY A 304 2.20 20.81 6.08
N PHE A 305 0.96 20.42 5.72
CA PHE A 305 0.36 20.75 4.42
C PHE A 305 -0.30 22.13 4.44
N THR A 306 -0.43 22.74 3.28
CA THR A 306 -1.14 24.01 3.08
C THR A 306 -2.53 23.81 2.49
N THR A 307 -2.79 22.65 1.89
CA THR A 307 -4.10 22.29 1.34
C THR A 307 -4.32 20.78 1.31
N ALA A 308 -5.57 20.38 1.56
CA ALA A 308 -6.06 19.01 1.44
C ALA A 308 -7.23 18.89 0.46
N SER A 309 -7.57 19.97 -0.27
CA SER A 309 -8.69 19.99 -1.22
C SER A 309 -8.23 20.11 -2.66
N ARG A 310 -7.05 20.68 -2.91
CA ARG A 310 -6.54 20.98 -4.24
C ARG A 310 -5.44 20.01 -4.66
N ALA A 311 -5.52 19.51 -5.90
CA ALA A 311 -4.45 18.76 -6.53
C ALA A 311 -3.22 19.64 -6.79
N CYS A 312 -2.02 19.10 -6.52
CA CYS A 312 -0.76 19.78 -6.86
C CYS A 312 -0.50 19.78 -8.36
N CYS A 313 -0.86 18.68 -9.05
CA CYS A 313 -0.76 18.52 -10.50
C CYS A 313 -2.12 18.14 -11.08
N GLY A 314 -2.67 18.98 -11.94
CA GLY A 314 -3.96 18.74 -12.58
C GLY A 314 -4.53 20.00 -13.19
N ASN A 315 -5.64 19.86 -13.90
CA ASN A 315 -6.35 20.99 -14.52
C ASN A 315 -7.87 20.90 -14.34
N GLY A 316 -8.50 22.04 -14.49
CA GLY A 316 -9.96 22.20 -14.51
C GLY A 316 -10.62 22.22 -13.13
N GLY A 317 -11.58 23.15 -13.01
CA GLY A 317 -12.35 23.38 -11.79
C GLY A 317 -11.57 24.04 -10.66
N GLN A 318 -12.27 24.29 -9.55
CA GLN A 318 -11.73 25.02 -8.39
C GLN A 318 -10.51 24.34 -7.75
N PHE A 319 -10.48 22.98 -7.75
CA PHE A 319 -9.45 22.21 -7.06
C PHE A 319 -8.44 21.56 -8.01
N ALA A 320 -8.35 22.01 -9.28
CA ALA A 320 -7.57 21.35 -10.34
C ALA A 320 -7.94 19.85 -10.46
N GLY A 321 -9.21 19.52 -10.26
CA GLY A 321 -9.72 18.18 -9.96
C GLY A 321 -10.38 17.46 -11.14
N ILE A 322 -10.35 17.98 -12.38
CA ILE A 322 -11.03 17.35 -13.52
C ILE A 322 -10.07 16.48 -14.32
N ILE A 323 -8.93 17.03 -14.71
CA ILE A 323 -7.97 16.38 -15.59
C ILE A 323 -6.79 15.89 -14.77
N PRO A 324 -6.50 14.56 -14.75
CA PRO A 324 -5.33 14.02 -14.07
C PRO A 324 -4.02 14.65 -14.54
N CYS A 325 -2.99 14.45 -13.72
CA CYS A 325 -1.65 14.96 -13.98
C CYS A 325 -1.08 14.45 -15.30
N GLY A 326 -0.64 15.37 -16.15
CA GLY A 326 -0.09 15.08 -17.46
C GLY A 326 0.79 16.22 -18.00
N PRO A 327 1.30 16.13 -19.23
CA PRO A 327 2.29 17.06 -19.77
C PRO A 327 1.86 18.52 -19.82
N THR A 328 0.57 18.77 -19.90
CA THR A 328 -0.01 20.13 -19.98
C THR A 328 -0.65 20.58 -18.68
N SER A 329 -0.50 19.79 -17.61
CA SER A 329 -1.09 20.12 -16.31
C SER A 329 -0.35 21.26 -15.61
N SER A 330 -1.11 22.10 -14.94
CA SER A 330 -0.59 23.04 -13.97
C SER A 330 -0.03 22.26 -12.77
N MET A 331 1.09 22.74 -12.24
CA MET A 331 1.74 22.12 -11.08
C MET A 331 2.00 23.15 -9.99
N CYS A 332 1.78 22.76 -8.74
CA CYS A 332 2.08 23.58 -7.57
C CYS A 332 3.60 23.84 -7.41
N GLN A 333 3.97 24.90 -6.70
CA GLN A 333 5.38 25.25 -6.47
C GLN A 333 6.05 24.28 -5.49
N ASP A 334 5.37 23.95 -4.38
CA ASP A 334 5.88 23.05 -3.36
C ASP A 334 4.99 21.81 -3.22
N ARG A 335 5.45 20.69 -3.77
CA ARG A 335 4.75 19.42 -3.79
C ARG A 335 4.63 18.77 -2.40
N SER A 336 5.52 19.13 -1.47
CA SER A 336 5.46 18.64 -0.09
C SER A 336 4.33 19.27 0.73
N LYS A 337 3.68 20.32 0.21
CA LYS A 337 2.62 21.09 0.88
C LYS A 337 1.20 20.71 0.46
N HIS A 338 1.04 19.71 -0.40
CA HIS A 338 -0.26 19.24 -0.87
C HIS A 338 -0.50 17.79 -0.41
N VAL A 339 -1.68 17.52 0.14
CA VAL A 339 -2.10 16.14 0.46
C VAL A 339 -2.25 15.33 -0.83
N PHE A 340 -2.85 15.93 -1.86
CA PHE A 340 -3.09 15.26 -3.13
C PHE A 340 -2.09 15.70 -4.21
N TRP A 341 -1.52 14.70 -4.89
CA TRP A 341 -0.71 14.90 -6.07
C TRP A 341 -1.57 15.33 -7.26
N ASP A 342 -2.58 14.53 -7.56
CA ASP A 342 -3.51 14.77 -8.67
C ASP A 342 -4.97 14.70 -8.20
N PRO A 343 -5.98 14.76 -9.08
CA PRO A 343 -7.39 14.69 -8.70
C PRO A 343 -7.79 13.50 -7.82
N TYR A 344 -7.03 12.41 -7.82
CA TYR A 344 -7.38 11.13 -7.19
C TYR A 344 -6.35 10.63 -6.18
N HIS A 345 -5.06 10.94 -6.38
CA HIS A 345 -3.95 10.24 -5.74
C HIS A 345 -3.22 11.12 -4.73
N PRO A 346 -2.76 10.56 -3.61
CA PRO A 346 -1.97 11.27 -2.63
C PRO A 346 -0.58 11.64 -3.18
N SER A 347 0.01 12.71 -2.65
CA SER A 347 1.41 13.04 -2.86
C SER A 347 2.33 12.06 -2.15
N GLU A 348 3.62 12.02 -2.52
CA GLU A 348 4.62 11.25 -1.78
C GLU A 348 4.70 11.69 -0.31
N ALA A 349 4.55 12.99 -0.02
CA ALA A 349 4.53 13.50 1.35
C ALA A 349 3.37 12.91 2.17
N ALA A 350 2.18 12.78 1.59
CA ALA A 350 1.06 12.11 2.23
C ALA A 350 1.29 10.59 2.37
N ASN A 351 1.84 9.95 1.34
CA ASN A 351 2.20 8.53 1.39
C ASN A 351 3.19 8.21 2.52
N LEU A 352 4.17 9.09 2.78
CA LEU A 352 5.13 8.94 3.89
C LEU A 352 4.43 8.95 5.25
N ILE A 353 3.49 9.87 5.46
CA ILE A 353 2.71 9.97 6.71
C ILE A 353 1.88 8.70 6.91
N ILE A 354 1.19 8.25 5.86
CA ILE A 354 0.35 7.05 5.91
C ILE A 354 1.21 5.83 6.19
N ALA A 355 2.31 5.63 5.44
CA ALA A 355 3.22 4.51 5.62
C ALA A 355 3.77 4.42 7.04
N LYS A 356 4.17 5.56 7.63
CA LYS A 356 4.66 5.62 9.02
C LYS A 356 3.64 5.08 10.01
N GLN A 357 2.36 5.44 9.86
CA GLN A 357 1.30 4.94 10.74
C GLN A 357 1.04 3.43 10.54
N LEU A 358 1.17 2.92 9.33
CA LEU A 358 1.04 1.49 9.07
C LEU A 358 2.23 0.67 9.60
N LEU A 359 3.43 1.24 9.57
CA LEU A 359 4.64 0.59 10.05
C LEU A 359 4.73 0.56 11.58
N ASP A 360 4.46 1.70 12.23
CA ASP A 360 4.77 1.95 13.63
C ASP A 360 3.55 2.32 14.49
N GLY A 361 2.39 2.58 13.83
CA GLY A 361 1.18 3.06 14.50
C GLY A 361 0.48 2.03 15.37
N ASP A 362 -0.54 2.52 16.07
CA ASP A 362 -1.37 1.74 16.98
C ASP A 362 -2.57 1.08 16.26
N ARG A 363 -3.40 0.37 17.06
CA ARG A 363 -4.56 -0.37 16.55
C ARG A 363 -5.69 0.51 15.98
N LYS A 364 -5.61 1.82 16.12
CA LYS A 364 -6.57 2.75 15.52
C LYS A 364 -6.49 2.71 13.99
N TYR A 365 -5.25 2.68 13.48
CA TYR A 365 -5.01 2.73 12.04
C TYR A 365 -4.54 1.42 11.43
N ILE A 366 -4.05 0.47 12.24
CA ILE A 366 -3.61 -0.84 11.76
C ILE A 366 -3.86 -1.92 12.81
N SER A 367 -4.62 -2.95 12.48
CA SER A 367 -5.02 -4.00 13.43
C SER A 367 -5.05 -5.39 12.80
N PRO A 368 -4.76 -6.45 13.58
CA PRO A 368 -4.49 -6.48 15.01
C PRO A 368 -3.07 -6.06 15.39
N MET A 369 -2.17 -5.87 14.45
CA MET A 369 -0.77 -5.49 14.65
C MET A 369 -0.27 -4.58 13.53
N ASN A 370 0.82 -3.85 13.75
CA ASN A 370 1.48 -3.04 12.73
C ASN A 370 2.38 -3.88 11.81
N LEU A 371 2.89 -3.28 10.73
CA LEU A 371 3.61 -4.02 9.70
C LEU A 371 4.97 -4.55 10.17
N ARG A 372 5.66 -3.86 11.10
CA ARG A 372 6.91 -4.40 11.65
C ARG A 372 6.68 -5.69 12.43
N ARG A 373 5.57 -5.75 13.19
CA ARG A 373 5.17 -6.99 13.90
C ARG A 373 4.71 -8.08 12.94
N LEU A 374 3.93 -7.73 11.91
CA LEU A 374 3.50 -8.70 10.90
C LEU A 374 4.69 -9.33 10.18
N ARG A 375 5.70 -8.53 9.87
CA ARG A 375 6.92 -9.01 9.26
C ARG A 375 7.63 -10.03 10.15
N ALA A 376 7.70 -9.77 11.46
CA ALA A 376 8.43 -10.60 12.44
C ALA A 376 7.75 -11.94 12.77
N LEU A 377 6.51 -12.20 12.29
CA LEU A 377 5.88 -13.52 12.36
C LEU A 377 6.59 -14.54 11.46
#